data_66afe488f5a06fa76d0f6059790e2506
#
_entry.id   66afe488f5a06fa76d0f6059790e2506
#
_cell.length_a   1.000
_cell.length_b   1.000
_cell.length_c   1.000
_cell.angle_alpha   90.00
_cell.angle_beta   90.00
_cell.angle_gamma   90.00
#
_symmetry.space_group_name_H-M   'P 1'
#
loop_
_entity.id
_entity.type
_entity.pdbx_description
1 polymer ?
#
loop_
_entity_poly.entity_id
_entity_poly.type
_entity_poly.pdbx_seq_one_letter_code
_entity_poly.pdbx_strand_id
1 'polypeptide(L)'
;MLDTKNFNVQTGARTFEAAALLRTSGADPLLVRQLFKDDLESFRDRYRIIAEAETPLPHLAISINRDVENSSDTSILAAQAADALINVTGVSVGVVISACTDGNVNVSARSDGSVNVQVIMEELGGGGHQTVAGVQLQNADADEVKQQIIELTKKQLDEAEEKEKNESNLIE
;
A
#
# COMPACT_ATOMS: atom_id res chain seq x y z
N MET A 1 16.72 -7.54 -4.98
CA MET A 1 16.09 -6.34 -5.60
C MET A 1 14.59 -6.29 -5.36
N LEU A 2 13.85 -7.41 -5.37
CA LEU A 2 12.42 -7.45 -5.04
C LEU A 2 12.16 -6.98 -3.60
N ASP A 3 12.69 -7.72 -2.62
CA ASP A 3 12.45 -7.45 -1.19
C ASP A 3 12.95 -6.08 -0.73
N THR A 4 13.94 -5.54 -1.41
CA THR A 4 14.52 -4.22 -1.10
C THR A 4 13.86 -3.07 -1.89
N LYS A 5 12.84 -3.34 -2.70
CA LYS A 5 12.23 -2.36 -3.61
C LYS A 5 13.28 -1.48 -4.32
N ASN A 6 14.21 -2.13 -5.03
CA ASN A 6 15.36 -1.48 -5.68
C ASN A 6 16.28 -0.70 -4.72
N PHE A 7 16.59 -1.30 -3.58
CA PHE A 7 17.43 -0.74 -2.51
C PHE A 7 16.83 0.45 -1.73
N ASN A 8 15.51 0.64 -1.79
CA ASN A 8 14.83 1.70 -1.04
C ASN A 8 14.39 1.26 0.36
N VAL A 9 14.24 -0.06 0.60
CA VAL A 9 13.70 -0.60 1.87
C VAL A 9 14.61 -1.71 2.39
N GLN A 10 14.76 -1.81 3.72
CA GLN A 10 15.48 -2.89 4.43
C GLN A 10 16.89 -3.14 3.86
N THR A 11 17.61 -2.08 3.53
CA THR A 11 18.90 -2.14 2.87
C THR A 11 20.02 -1.77 3.83
N GLY A 12 20.87 -2.74 4.13
CA GLY A 12 22.09 -2.55 4.90
C GLY A 12 23.36 -2.70 4.04
N ALA A 13 24.54 -2.45 4.61
CA ALA A 13 25.83 -2.58 3.91
C ALA A 13 25.99 -3.95 3.22
N ARG A 14 25.57 -5.03 3.88
CA ARG A 14 25.62 -6.39 3.31
C ARG A 14 24.79 -6.57 2.03
N THR A 15 23.70 -5.84 1.89
CA THR A 15 22.86 -5.88 0.67
C THR A 15 23.63 -5.31 -0.51
N PHE A 16 24.35 -4.21 -0.31
CA PHE A 16 25.20 -3.61 -1.36
C PHE A 16 26.43 -4.48 -1.67
N GLU A 17 27.05 -5.10 -0.68
CA GLU A 17 28.15 -6.05 -0.89
C GLU A 17 27.67 -7.25 -1.73
N ALA A 18 26.52 -7.82 -1.43
CA ALA A 18 25.90 -8.91 -2.20
C ALA A 18 25.58 -8.47 -3.64
N ALA A 19 25.07 -7.26 -3.83
CA ALA A 19 24.80 -6.71 -5.16
C ALA A 19 26.10 -6.51 -5.96
N ALA A 20 27.16 -6.03 -5.32
CA ALA A 20 28.48 -5.89 -5.95
C ALA A 20 29.05 -7.26 -6.36
N LEU A 21 28.95 -8.27 -5.48
CA LEU A 21 29.39 -9.64 -5.79
C LEU A 21 28.62 -10.22 -7.00
N LEU A 22 27.30 -10.06 -7.02
CA LEU A 22 26.47 -10.50 -8.15
C LEU A 22 26.88 -9.79 -9.45
N ARG A 23 27.15 -8.50 -9.39
CA ARG A 23 27.59 -7.73 -10.55
C ARG A 23 28.94 -8.21 -11.08
N THR A 24 29.91 -8.46 -10.22
CA THR A 24 31.23 -9.01 -10.62
C THR A 24 31.14 -10.43 -11.13
N SER A 25 30.14 -11.20 -10.68
CA SER A 25 29.83 -12.54 -11.16
C SER A 25 29.06 -12.57 -12.50
N GLY A 26 28.83 -11.41 -13.12
CA GLY A 26 28.22 -11.31 -14.45
C GLY A 26 26.73 -10.99 -14.46
N ALA A 27 26.10 -10.70 -13.32
CA ALA A 27 24.71 -10.28 -13.31
C ALA A 27 24.51 -8.96 -14.09
N ASP A 28 23.58 -8.95 -15.03
CA ASP A 28 23.25 -7.79 -15.85
C ASP A 28 22.00 -7.09 -15.30
N PRO A 29 22.12 -5.86 -14.76
CA PRO A 29 20.97 -5.10 -14.26
C PRO A 29 19.91 -4.84 -15.32
N LEU A 30 20.28 -4.73 -16.61
CA LEU A 30 19.31 -4.52 -17.69
C LEU A 30 18.45 -5.76 -17.92
N LEU A 31 19.04 -6.96 -17.87
CA LEU A 31 18.27 -8.20 -17.97
C LEU A 31 17.37 -8.38 -16.75
N VAL A 32 17.86 -8.09 -15.55
CA VAL A 32 17.04 -8.12 -14.32
C VAL A 32 15.86 -7.17 -14.45
N ARG A 33 16.07 -5.92 -14.91
CA ARG A 33 14.99 -4.96 -15.12
C ARG A 33 13.92 -5.43 -16.13
N GLN A 34 14.32 -6.21 -17.15
CA GLN A 34 13.35 -6.72 -18.13
C GLN A 34 12.35 -7.70 -17.51
N LEU A 35 12.73 -8.43 -16.44
CA LEU A 35 11.86 -9.36 -15.73
C LEU A 35 10.73 -8.66 -14.95
N PHE A 36 10.87 -7.35 -14.72
CA PHE A 36 9.92 -6.53 -13.96
C PHE A 36 9.18 -5.50 -14.82
N LYS A 37 9.15 -5.71 -16.14
CA LYS A 37 8.36 -4.87 -17.02
C LYS A 37 6.90 -5.28 -16.95
N ASP A 38 6.04 -4.30 -16.76
CA ASP A 38 4.61 -4.47 -16.93
C ASP A 38 4.26 -4.50 -18.43
N ASP A 39 3.18 -5.18 -18.79
CA ASP A 39 2.52 -4.94 -20.05
C ASP A 39 1.78 -3.58 -20.03
N LEU A 40 1.42 -3.09 -21.21
CA LEU A 40 0.83 -1.75 -21.34
C LEU A 40 -0.58 -1.65 -20.73
N GLU A 41 -1.33 -2.75 -20.69
CA GLU A 41 -2.68 -2.80 -20.14
C GLU A 41 -2.63 -2.70 -18.61
N SER A 42 -1.87 -3.56 -17.95
CA SER A 42 -1.62 -3.52 -16.50
C SER A 42 -1.05 -2.16 -16.04
N PHE A 43 -0.15 -1.59 -16.85
CA PHE A 43 0.40 -0.25 -16.61
C PHE A 43 -0.71 0.81 -16.61
N ARG A 44 -1.58 0.83 -17.63
CA ARG A 44 -2.69 1.80 -17.75
C ARG A 44 -3.68 1.67 -16.61
N ASP A 45 -4.06 0.44 -16.26
CA ASP A 45 -5.02 0.16 -15.20
C ASP A 45 -4.51 0.62 -13.84
N ARG A 46 -3.24 0.34 -13.53
CA ARG A 46 -2.62 0.85 -12.30
C ARG A 46 -2.63 2.37 -12.23
N TYR A 47 -2.27 3.05 -13.31
CA TYR A 47 -2.26 4.51 -13.31
C TYR A 47 -3.67 5.12 -13.30
N ARG A 48 -4.68 4.45 -13.83
CA ARG A 48 -6.08 4.86 -13.68
C ARG A 48 -6.50 4.81 -12.21
N ILE A 49 -6.22 3.71 -11.51
CA ILE A 49 -6.51 3.57 -10.07
C ILE A 49 -5.84 4.70 -9.28
N ILE A 50 -4.57 4.99 -9.57
CA ILE A 50 -3.83 6.06 -8.89
C ILE A 50 -4.42 7.44 -9.20
N ALA A 51 -4.81 7.70 -10.45
CA ALA A 51 -5.37 8.99 -10.88
C ALA A 51 -6.76 9.27 -10.30
N GLU A 52 -7.51 8.22 -9.97
CA GLU A 52 -8.84 8.30 -9.34
C GLU A 52 -8.77 8.36 -7.80
N ALA A 53 -7.57 8.36 -7.22
CA ALA A 53 -7.42 8.42 -5.78
C ALA A 53 -7.87 9.77 -5.21
N GLU A 54 -8.61 9.71 -4.13
CA GLU A 54 -9.06 10.85 -3.33
C GLU A 54 -8.25 10.96 -2.05
N THR A 55 -8.20 12.15 -1.47
CA THR A 55 -7.55 12.42 -0.18
C THR A 55 -8.58 12.94 0.83
N PRO A 56 -9.45 12.06 1.36
CA PRO A 56 -10.55 12.48 2.25
C PRO A 56 -10.08 12.97 3.62
N LEU A 57 -8.86 12.59 4.02
CA LEU A 57 -8.18 13.04 5.23
C LEU A 57 -6.75 13.46 4.89
N PRO A 58 -6.12 14.34 5.69
CA PRO A 58 -4.68 14.53 5.64
C PRO A 58 -3.97 13.16 5.73
N HIS A 59 -2.92 12.98 4.93
CA HIS A 59 -2.09 11.77 4.92
C HIS A 59 -2.75 10.48 4.39
N LEU A 60 -4.03 10.47 4.02
CA LEU A 60 -4.72 9.30 3.45
C LEU A 60 -5.03 9.53 1.97
N ALA A 61 -4.54 8.65 1.11
CA ALA A 61 -5.00 8.52 -0.28
C ALA A 61 -5.76 7.20 -0.44
N ILE A 62 -6.96 7.25 -1.01
CA ILE A 62 -7.84 6.10 -1.17
C ILE A 62 -8.48 6.10 -2.56
N SER A 63 -8.51 4.95 -3.22
CA SER A 63 -9.14 4.75 -4.52
C SER A 63 -10.05 3.52 -4.51
N ILE A 64 -11.14 3.55 -5.30
CA ILE A 64 -12.01 2.39 -5.53
C ILE A 64 -11.88 1.98 -7.00
N ASN A 65 -11.37 0.78 -7.23
CA ASN A 65 -11.35 0.13 -8.54
C ASN A 65 -12.62 -0.71 -8.68
N ARG A 66 -13.53 -0.30 -9.57
CA ARG A 66 -14.88 -0.89 -9.69
C ARG A 66 -14.97 -1.86 -10.85
N ASP A 67 -15.96 -2.77 -10.76
CA ASP A 67 -16.33 -3.71 -11.81
C ASP A 67 -15.18 -4.60 -12.29
N VAL A 68 -14.31 -5.01 -11.36
CA VAL A 68 -13.14 -5.83 -11.64
C VAL A 68 -13.40 -7.30 -11.35
N GLU A 69 -12.63 -8.17 -12.00
CA GLU A 69 -12.64 -9.60 -11.67
C GLU A 69 -11.97 -9.84 -10.32
N ASN A 70 -12.52 -10.79 -9.55
CA ASN A 70 -11.89 -11.26 -8.33
C ASN A 70 -10.77 -12.24 -8.68
N SER A 71 -9.59 -11.73 -8.94
CA SER A 71 -8.44 -12.49 -9.40
C SER A 71 -7.16 -12.08 -8.66
N SER A 72 -6.13 -12.93 -8.78
CA SER A 72 -4.79 -12.61 -8.28
C SER A 72 -4.21 -11.37 -8.96
N ASP A 73 -4.46 -11.19 -10.24
CA ASP A 73 -3.93 -10.07 -11.02
C ASP A 73 -4.53 -8.74 -10.56
N THR A 74 -5.85 -8.71 -10.30
CA THR A 74 -6.53 -7.55 -9.69
C THR A 74 -5.95 -7.22 -8.31
N SER A 75 -5.69 -8.23 -7.49
CA SER A 75 -5.11 -8.05 -6.16
C SER A 75 -3.68 -7.52 -6.22
N ILE A 76 -2.86 -8.01 -7.14
CA ILE A 76 -1.50 -7.51 -7.37
C ILE A 76 -1.52 -6.07 -7.88
N LEU A 77 -2.40 -5.75 -8.81
CA LEU A 77 -2.56 -4.41 -9.36
C LEU A 77 -2.97 -3.40 -8.27
N ALA A 78 -3.94 -3.76 -7.43
CA ALA A 78 -4.36 -2.95 -6.29
C ALA A 78 -3.24 -2.73 -5.28
N ALA A 79 -2.47 -3.77 -4.97
CA ALA A 79 -1.31 -3.68 -4.09
C ALA A 79 -0.22 -2.75 -4.65
N GLN A 80 0.09 -2.85 -5.94
CA GLN A 80 1.06 -1.98 -6.62
C GLN A 80 0.58 -0.52 -6.67
N ALA A 81 -0.71 -0.28 -6.89
CA ALA A 81 -1.28 1.06 -6.86
C ALA A 81 -1.23 1.67 -5.45
N ALA A 82 -1.56 0.89 -4.40
CA ALA A 82 -1.42 1.34 -3.02
C ALA A 82 0.05 1.65 -2.64
N ASP A 83 1.00 0.83 -3.10
CA ASP A 83 2.45 1.10 -2.94
C ASP A 83 2.89 2.39 -3.66
N ALA A 84 2.26 2.73 -4.79
CA ALA A 84 2.57 3.96 -5.51
C ALA A 84 1.98 5.20 -4.81
N LEU A 85 0.80 5.09 -4.21
CA LEU A 85 0.15 6.20 -3.50
C LEU A 85 0.97 6.70 -2.32
N ILE A 86 1.61 5.82 -1.53
CA ILE A 86 2.46 6.23 -0.40
C ILE A 86 3.77 6.93 -0.83
N ASN A 87 4.11 6.93 -2.12
CA ASN A 87 5.25 7.69 -2.63
C ASN A 87 4.87 9.14 -3.03
N VAL A 88 3.60 9.53 -2.87
CA VAL A 88 3.12 10.89 -3.12
C VAL A 88 3.39 11.74 -1.88
N THR A 89 3.96 12.94 -2.08
CA THR A 89 4.23 13.86 -0.96
C THR A 89 2.96 14.17 -0.16
N GLY A 90 3.04 14.01 1.15
CA GLY A 90 1.92 14.26 2.06
C GLY A 90 0.98 13.06 2.23
N VAL A 91 1.26 11.91 1.62
CA VAL A 91 0.51 10.66 1.79
C VAL A 91 1.32 9.71 2.65
N SER A 92 0.77 9.30 3.78
CA SER A 92 1.33 8.29 4.69
C SER A 92 0.60 6.96 4.61
N VAL A 93 -0.65 6.98 4.17
CA VAL A 93 -1.49 5.78 3.99
C VAL A 93 -2.07 5.77 2.59
N GLY A 94 -1.82 4.71 1.84
CA GLY A 94 -2.38 4.44 0.52
C GLY A 94 -3.30 3.23 0.57
N VAL A 95 -4.55 3.39 0.14
CA VAL A 95 -5.56 2.32 0.14
C VAL A 95 -6.17 2.18 -1.24
N VAL A 96 -6.28 0.94 -1.70
CA VAL A 96 -7.03 0.59 -2.91
C VAL A 96 -8.08 -0.45 -2.56
N ILE A 97 -9.32 -0.14 -2.88
CA ILE A 97 -10.50 -0.99 -2.71
C ILE A 97 -10.88 -1.52 -4.08
N SER A 98 -10.90 -2.83 -4.26
CA SER A 98 -11.35 -3.49 -5.48
C SER A 98 -12.76 -4.03 -5.27
N ALA A 99 -13.75 -3.39 -5.93
CA ALA A 99 -15.14 -3.82 -5.94
C ALA A 99 -15.32 -4.85 -7.06
N CYS A 100 -15.41 -6.12 -6.70
CA CYS A 100 -15.43 -7.21 -7.65
C CYS A 100 -16.85 -7.50 -8.19
N THR A 101 -16.95 -7.96 -9.42
CA THR A 101 -18.22 -8.29 -10.09
C THR A 101 -18.98 -9.45 -9.43
N ASP A 102 -18.29 -10.26 -8.62
CA ASP A 102 -18.89 -11.34 -7.83
C ASP A 102 -19.45 -10.89 -6.47
N GLY A 103 -19.45 -9.57 -6.19
CA GLY A 103 -19.93 -8.98 -4.94
C GLY A 103 -18.88 -8.98 -3.81
N ASN A 104 -17.67 -9.45 -4.06
CA ASN A 104 -16.60 -9.36 -3.09
C ASN A 104 -15.89 -7.99 -3.17
N VAL A 105 -15.37 -7.56 -2.01
CA VAL A 105 -14.53 -6.35 -1.91
C VAL A 105 -13.18 -6.75 -1.34
N ASN A 106 -12.13 -6.49 -2.09
CA ASN A 106 -10.75 -6.72 -1.68
C ASN A 106 -10.08 -5.38 -1.40
N VAL A 107 -9.41 -5.26 -0.26
CA VAL A 107 -8.70 -4.03 0.13
C VAL A 107 -7.21 -4.30 0.25
N SER A 108 -6.42 -3.44 -0.36
CA SER A 108 -4.96 -3.39 -0.19
C SER A 108 -4.59 -2.07 0.48
N ALA A 109 -3.94 -2.14 1.64
CA ALA A 109 -3.48 -0.98 2.39
C ALA A 109 -1.96 -0.98 2.55
N ARG A 110 -1.38 0.19 2.43
CA ARG A 110 0.06 0.45 2.60
C ARG A 110 0.26 1.67 3.50
N SER A 111 1.36 1.68 4.22
CA SER A 111 1.76 2.80 5.07
C SER A 111 3.28 3.01 5.00
N ASP A 112 3.70 4.24 5.27
CA ASP A 112 5.11 4.59 5.48
C ASP A 112 5.63 4.22 6.89
N GLY A 113 4.75 3.70 7.76
CA GLY A 113 5.03 3.28 9.13
C GLY A 113 4.50 4.25 10.20
N SER A 114 4.05 5.44 9.84
CA SER A 114 3.45 6.41 10.78
C SER A 114 2.06 5.97 11.26
N VAL A 115 1.32 5.23 10.43
CA VAL A 115 0.03 4.64 10.75
C VAL A 115 0.10 3.13 10.65
N ASN A 116 -0.46 2.41 11.60
CA ASN A 116 -0.51 0.95 11.60
C ASN A 116 -1.73 0.44 10.80
N VAL A 117 -1.52 0.14 9.50
CA VAL A 117 -2.60 -0.37 8.64
C VAL A 117 -3.05 -1.78 8.98
N GLN A 118 -2.24 -2.57 9.72
CA GLN A 118 -2.65 -3.88 10.21
C GLN A 118 -3.88 -3.75 11.12
N VAL A 119 -3.84 -2.85 12.10
CA VAL A 119 -4.94 -2.62 13.05
C VAL A 119 -6.21 -2.23 12.31
N ILE A 120 -6.10 -1.35 11.31
CA ILE A 120 -7.25 -0.93 10.49
C ILE A 120 -7.87 -2.13 9.76
N MET A 121 -7.04 -2.98 9.16
CA MET A 121 -7.53 -4.14 8.42
C MET A 121 -8.06 -5.26 9.34
N GLU A 122 -7.50 -5.44 10.53
CA GLU A 122 -7.98 -6.40 11.54
C GLU A 122 -9.39 -6.04 12.04
N GLU A 123 -9.70 -4.76 12.22
CA GLU A 123 -11.06 -4.28 12.58
C GLU A 123 -12.10 -4.63 11.49
N LEU A 124 -11.66 -4.78 10.24
CA LEU A 124 -12.50 -5.22 9.13
C LEU A 124 -12.50 -6.74 8.92
N GLY A 125 -11.78 -7.50 9.77
CA GLY A 125 -11.66 -8.95 9.66
C GLY A 125 -10.54 -9.43 8.74
N GLY A 126 -9.61 -8.55 8.37
CA GLY A 126 -8.41 -8.85 7.59
C GLY A 126 -7.16 -9.05 8.43
N GLY A 127 -6.00 -8.64 7.90
CA GLY A 127 -4.73 -8.72 8.60
C GLY A 127 -3.54 -8.29 7.75
N GLY A 128 -2.35 -8.51 8.29
CA GLY A 128 -1.10 -8.17 7.61
C GLY A 128 0.01 -7.81 8.59
N HIS A 129 0.76 -6.76 8.23
CA HIS A 129 1.81 -6.17 9.04
C HIS A 129 1.58 -4.64 9.16
N GLN A 130 2.32 -3.99 10.03
CA GLN A 130 2.18 -2.55 10.29
C GLN A 130 2.12 -1.69 9.03
N THR A 131 2.92 -1.97 8.02
CA THR A 131 3.04 -1.18 6.78
C THR A 131 2.37 -1.79 5.56
N VAL A 132 1.92 -3.04 5.65
CA VAL A 132 1.31 -3.81 4.55
C VAL A 132 0.20 -4.68 5.09
N ALA A 133 -1.03 -4.39 4.75
CA ALA A 133 -2.18 -5.17 5.22
C ALA A 133 -3.29 -5.20 4.16
N GLY A 134 -4.27 -6.07 4.36
CA GLY A 134 -5.41 -6.18 3.47
C GLY A 134 -6.55 -6.98 4.07
N VAL A 135 -7.71 -6.92 3.43
CA VAL A 135 -8.90 -7.67 3.81
C VAL A 135 -9.67 -8.08 2.57
N GLN A 136 -10.35 -9.22 2.67
CA GLN A 136 -11.31 -9.69 1.67
C GLN A 136 -12.68 -9.82 2.33
N LEU A 137 -13.65 -9.08 1.83
CA LEU A 137 -15.01 -9.02 2.35
C LEU A 137 -15.97 -9.62 1.34
N GLN A 138 -16.88 -10.47 1.80
CA GLN A 138 -17.90 -11.09 0.96
C GLN A 138 -19.19 -10.28 1.01
N ASN A 139 -19.83 -10.06 -0.14
CA ASN A 139 -21.09 -9.34 -0.26
C ASN A 139 -21.08 -7.98 0.47
N ALA A 140 -19.99 -7.22 0.30
CA ALA A 140 -19.80 -5.91 0.91
C ALA A 140 -20.01 -4.78 -0.09
N ASP A 141 -20.38 -3.61 0.42
CA ASP A 141 -20.44 -2.38 -0.36
C ASP A 141 -19.11 -1.62 -0.26
N ALA A 142 -18.51 -1.30 -1.40
CA ALA A 142 -17.18 -0.67 -1.45
C ALA A 142 -17.19 0.76 -0.89
N ASP A 143 -18.31 1.47 -1.00
CA ASP A 143 -18.43 2.83 -0.46
C ASP A 143 -18.58 2.80 1.07
N GLU A 144 -19.32 1.81 1.62
CA GLU A 144 -19.39 1.58 3.06
C GLU A 144 -18.01 1.19 3.63
N VAL A 145 -17.30 0.28 2.96
CA VAL A 145 -15.93 -0.11 3.34
C VAL A 145 -14.98 1.10 3.30
N LYS A 146 -15.09 1.95 2.29
CA LYS A 146 -14.32 3.21 2.21
C LYS A 146 -14.57 4.10 3.42
N GLN A 147 -15.84 4.29 3.82
CA GLN A 147 -16.16 5.13 4.98
C GLN A 147 -15.60 4.55 6.28
N GLN A 148 -15.72 3.24 6.49
CA GLN A 148 -15.14 2.57 7.66
C GLN A 148 -13.61 2.76 7.71
N ILE A 149 -12.92 2.61 6.59
CA ILE A 149 -11.46 2.82 6.52
C ILE A 149 -11.10 4.27 6.85
N ILE A 150 -11.86 5.25 6.35
CA ILE A 150 -11.64 6.66 6.66
C ILE A 150 -11.78 6.92 8.17
N GLU A 151 -12.84 6.41 8.81
CA GLU A 151 -13.08 6.56 10.25
C GLU A 151 -11.97 5.91 11.09
N LEU A 152 -11.58 4.68 10.75
CA LEU A 152 -10.51 3.96 11.44
C LEU A 152 -9.15 4.64 11.27
N THR A 153 -8.85 5.13 10.06
CA THR A 153 -7.62 5.88 9.79
C THR A 153 -7.58 7.18 10.58
N LYS A 154 -8.70 7.92 10.63
CA LYS A 154 -8.79 9.14 11.43
C LYS A 154 -8.50 8.88 12.91
N LYS A 155 -9.10 7.84 13.48
CA LYS A 155 -8.86 7.44 14.87
C LYS A 155 -7.37 7.16 15.13
N GLN A 156 -6.70 6.43 14.24
CA GLN A 156 -5.27 6.15 14.36
C GLN A 156 -4.39 7.42 14.26
N LEU A 157 -4.76 8.37 13.40
CA LEU A 157 -4.05 9.64 13.26
C LEU A 157 -4.23 10.51 14.53
N ASP A 158 -5.45 10.62 15.03
CA ASP A 158 -5.75 11.37 16.26
C ASP A 158 -4.99 10.81 17.49
N GLU A 159 -4.94 9.47 17.62
CA GLU A 159 -4.17 8.79 18.68
C GLU A 159 -2.66 9.00 18.56
N ALA A 160 -2.12 9.08 17.35
CA ALA A 160 -0.71 9.35 17.10
C ALA A 160 -0.33 10.78 17.49
N GLU A 161 -1.15 11.77 17.11
CA GLU A 161 -0.95 13.18 17.49
C GLU A 161 -1.01 13.42 19.01
N GLU A 162 -1.93 12.71 19.71
CA GLU A 162 -2.02 12.80 21.15
C GLU A 162 -0.78 12.24 21.87
N LYS A 163 -0.21 11.15 21.35
CA LYS A 163 1.02 10.57 21.89
C LYS A 163 2.21 11.52 21.73
N GLU A 164 2.39 12.11 20.55
CA GLU A 164 3.46 13.08 20.30
C GLU A 164 3.35 14.33 21.19
N LYS A 165 2.14 14.86 21.41
CA LYS A 165 1.89 15.99 22.32
C LYS A 165 2.23 15.65 23.77
N ASN A 166 1.89 14.43 24.21
CA ASN A 166 2.17 13.99 25.58
C ASN A 166 3.67 13.76 25.81
N GLU A 167 4.41 13.20 24.83
CA GLU A 167 5.86 13.03 24.91
C GLU A 167 6.61 14.37 24.91
N SER A 168 6.17 15.34 24.11
CA SER A 168 6.75 16.68 24.08
C SER A 168 6.59 17.44 25.41
N ASN A 169 5.46 17.26 26.09
CA ASN A 169 5.19 17.88 27.40
C ASN A 169 5.95 17.21 28.57
N LEU A 170 6.55 16.04 28.37
CA LEU A 170 7.34 15.35 29.41
C LEU A 170 8.84 15.73 29.37
N ILE A 171 9.27 16.45 28.33
CA ILE A 171 10.66 16.85 28.11
C ILE A 171 10.90 18.33 28.52
N GLU A 172 9.84 19.10 28.77
CA GLU A 172 9.91 20.43 29.39
C GLU A 172 9.84 20.35 30.93
#